data_8904223772d60a5410ad07d0715ec4bf
#
_entry.id   8904223772d60a5410ad07d0715ec4bf
#
_cell.length_a   1.000
_cell.length_b   1.000
_cell.length_c   1.000
_cell.angle_alpha   90.00
_cell.angle_beta   90.00
_cell.angle_gamma   90.00
#
_symmetry.space_group_name_H-M   'P 1'
#
loop_
_entity.id
_entity.type
_entity.pdbx_description
1 polymer ?
#
loop_
_entity_poly.entity_id
_entity_poly.type
_entity_poly.pdbx_seq_one_letter_code
_entity_poly.pdbx_strand_id
1 'polypeptide(L)'
;MFQPQKHTLVWPTKSDKGEPIAHVHYQPLTMGQHRTLSEQHKNNDTQLLRACISASTGLSETEIKSLVTPDYTSIQNQVLELMNATASQLIEGEFDSAAPTLLIPIQSDSGQQKTQYTLKPPTVATTDLMDTHANEWERTIFISSSCTGFSQSELERLSLSDWNQLQERLIDFLQQPAAYFHPKT
;
A
#
# COMPACT_ATOMS: atom_id res chain seq x y z
N MET A 1 -14.10 -0.96 -4.69
CA MET A 1 -13.74 -0.06 -3.54
C MET A 1 -13.51 -0.96 -2.34
N PHE A 2 -12.39 -0.80 -1.63
CA PHE A 2 -12.06 -1.60 -0.45
C PHE A 2 -13.14 -1.50 0.62
N GLN A 3 -13.57 -2.65 1.16
CA GLN A 3 -14.42 -2.70 2.33
C GLN A 3 -13.55 -3.12 3.52
N PRO A 4 -13.52 -2.33 4.62
CA PRO A 4 -12.75 -2.69 5.80
C PRO A 4 -13.15 -4.08 6.28
N GLN A 5 -12.19 -4.99 6.32
CA GLN A 5 -12.41 -6.33 6.84
C GLN A 5 -12.50 -6.25 8.36
N LYS A 6 -13.34 -7.11 8.95
CA LYS A 6 -13.57 -7.20 10.39
C LYS A 6 -13.08 -8.55 10.89
N HIS A 7 -12.19 -8.52 11.87
CA HIS A 7 -11.80 -9.71 12.63
C HIS A 7 -12.51 -9.74 13.98
N THR A 8 -13.08 -10.88 14.33
CA THR A 8 -13.67 -11.09 15.66
C THR A 8 -12.64 -11.80 16.53
N LEU A 9 -12.26 -11.18 17.63
CA LEU A 9 -11.34 -11.79 18.60
C LEU A 9 -12.01 -13.00 19.26
N VAL A 10 -11.28 -14.13 19.30
CA VAL A 10 -11.72 -15.32 20.04
C VAL A 10 -11.63 -15.03 21.54
N TRP A 11 -10.62 -14.27 21.96
CA TRP A 11 -10.43 -13.80 23.32
C TRP A 11 -10.49 -12.27 23.39
N PRO A 12 -11.69 -11.70 23.64
CA PRO A 12 -11.82 -10.25 23.76
C PRO A 12 -10.86 -9.64 24.78
N THR A 13 -10.26 -8.52 24.45
CA THR A 13 -9.38 -7.75 25.32
C THR A 13 -10.03 -6.45 25.75
N LYS A 14 -9.30 -5.57 26.44
CA LYS A 14 -9.79 -4.26 26.88
C LYS A 14 -8.97 -3.15 26.23
N SER A 15 -9.66 -2.08 25.89
CA SER A 15 -9.03 -0.83 25.45
C SER A 15 -8.28 -0.16 26.61
N ASP A 16 -7.43 0.81 26.30
CA ASP A 16 -6.74 1.65 27.29
C ASP A 16 -7.72 2.39 28.21
N LYS A 17 -8.98 2.54 27.78
CA LYS A 17 -10.09 3.13 28.57
C LYS A 17 -10.87 2.10 29.39
N GLY A 18 -10.51 0.81 29.30
CA GLY A 18 -11.17 -0.30 30.01
C GLY A 18 -12.42 -0.86 29.29
N GLU A 19 -12.76 -0.35 28.10
CA GLU A 19 -13.87 -0.87 27.29
C GLU A 19 -13.51 -2.17 26.60
N PRO A 20 -14.46 -3.11 26.41
CA PRO A 20 -14.18 -4.38 25.75
C PRO A 20 -13.90 -4.18 24.24
N ILE A 21 -12.82 -4.78 23.76
CA ILE A 21 -12.49 -4.92 22.34
C ILE A 21 -12.81 -6.36 21.93
N ALA A 22 -13.88 -6.58 21.20
CA ALA A 22 -14.27 -7.88 20.66
C ALA A 22 -14.00 -8.00 19.15
N HIS A 23 -13.77 -6.87 18.49
CA HIS A 23 -13.59 -6.80 17.04
C HIS A 23 -12.48 -5.82 16.69
N VAL A 24 -11.73 -6.15 15.63
CA VAL A 24 -10.69 -5.29 15.05
C VAL A 24 -11.03 -5.07 13.59
N HIS A 25 -10.95 -3.84 13.11
CA HIS A 25 -11.12 -3.48 11.71
C HIS A 25 -9.75 -3.18 11.11
N TYR A 26 -9.54 -3.56 9.84
CA TYR A 26 -8.31 -3.33 9.14
C TYR A 26 -8.49 -2.26 8.07
N GLN A 27 -7.50 -1.41 7.94
CA GLN A 27 -7.36 -0.48 6.83
C GLN A 27 -5.96 -0.64 6.21
N PRO A 28 -5.83 -0.66 4.87
CA PRO A 28 -4.52 -0.65 4.24
C PRO A 28 -3.75 0.61 4.66
N LEU A 29 -2.46 0.44 4.96
CA LEU A 29 -1.57 1.57 5.17
C LEU A 29 -1.37 2.31 3.84
N THR A 30 -1.10 3.62 3.92
CA THR A 30 -0.57 4.32 2.76
C THR A 30 0.94 4.07 2.62
N MET A 31 1.48 4.25 1.40
CA MET A 31 2.90 4.14 1.14
C MET A 31 3.70 5.12 2.02
N GLY A 32 3.25 6.36 2.17
CA GLY A 32 3.89 7.37 3.02
C GLY A 32 3.90 6.98 4.51
N GLN A 33 2.80 6.40 5.03
CA GLN A 33 2.76 5.89 6.40
C GLN A 33 3.79 4.77 6.60
N HIS A 34 3.78 3.77 5.70
CA HIS A 34 4.71 2.65 5.79
C HIS A 34 6.17 3.10 5.72
N ARG A 35 6.49 4.04 4.81
CA ARG A 35 7.82 4.62 4.70
C ARG A 35 8.27 5.29 6.00
N THR A 36 7.40 6.14 6.57
CA THR A 36 7.70 6.84 7.83
C THR A 36 7.97 5.84 8.97
N LEU A 37 7.14 4.80 9.10
CA LEU A 37 7.31 3.75 10.10
C LEU A 37 8.60 2.96 9.88
N SER A 38 8.94 2.65 8.63
CA SER A 38 10.18 1.95 8.26
C SER A 38 11.42 2.78 8.60
N GLU A 39 11.37 4.09 8.40
CA GLU A 39 12.46 5.00 8.79
C GLU A 39 12.62 5.09 10.32
N GLN A 40 11.52 5.12 11.06
CA GLN A 40 11.52 5.18 12.53
C GLN A 40 12.02 3.88 13.18
N HIS A 41 11.77 2.73 12.53
CA HIS A 41 12.06 1.41 13.10
C HIS A 41 13.10 0.60 12.29
N LYS A 42 14.03 1.27 11.61
CA LYS A 42 15.02 0.69 10.66
C LYS A 42 15.73 -0.59 11.14
N ASN A 43 15.92 -0.75 12.44
CA ASN A 43 16.71 -1.86 13.01
C ASN A 43 15.87 -2.77 13.90
N ASN A 44 14.55 -2.70 13.82
CA ASN A 44 13.68 -3.48 14.68
C ASN A 44 12.40 -3.91 13.97
N ASP A 45 12.48 -5.02 13.25
CA ASP A 45 11.37 -5.57 12.47
C ASP A 45 10.13 -5.86 13.32
N THR A 46 10.32 -6.29 14.58
CA THR A 46 9.21 -6.54 15.50
C THR A 46 8.47 -5.24 15.86
N GLN A 47 9.20 -4.16 16.09
CA GLN A 47 8.58 -2.86 16.37
C GLN A 47 7.95 -2.27 15.13
N LEU A 48 8.59 -2.38 13.96
CA LEU A 48 8.02 -1.98 12.68
C LEU A 48 6.68 -2.68 12.44
N LEU A 49 6.64 -3.99 12.58
CA LEU A 49 5.41 -4.76 12.38
C LEU A 49 4.29 -4.36 13.35
N ARG A 50 4.60 -4.15 14.62
CA ARG A 50 3.61 -3.65 15.61
C ARG A 50 3.13 -2.25 15.28
N ALA A 51 4.00 -1.37 14.81
CA ALA A 51 3.63 -0.02 14.37
C ALA A 51 2.72 -0.08 13.13
N CYS A 52 2.99 -0.98 12.17
CA CYS A 52 2.11 -1.23 11.03
C CYS A 52 0.76 -1.79 11.47
N ILE A 53 0.72 -2.73 12.41
CA ILE A 53 -0.54 -3.24 12.99
C ILE A 53 -1.31 -2.11 13.65
N SER A 54 -0.66 -1.29 14.48
CA SER A 54 -1.29 -0.12 15.11
C SER A 54 -1.89 0.84 14.09
N ALA A 55 -1.13 1.19 13.04
CA ALA A 55 -1.58 2.08 11.98
C ALA A 55 -2.75 1.51 11.16
N SER A 56 -2.75 0.19 10.91
CA SER A 56 -3.80 -0.50 10.17
C SER A 56 -5.10 -0.68 10.97
N THR A 57 -4.98 -0.92 12.28
CA THR A 57 -6.12 -1.33 13.13
C THR A 57 -6.61 -0.24 14.07
N GLY A 58 -5.79 0.77 14.33
CA GLY A 58 -6.03 1.80 15.34
C GLY A 58 -5.79 1.33 16.78
N LEU A 59 -5.33 0.09 17.00
CA LEU A 59 -4.97 -0.39 18.33
C LEU A 59 -3.71 0.30 18.84
N SER A 60 -3.69 0.67 20.13
CA SER A 60 -2.49 1.16 20.78
C SER A 60 -1.45 0.03 20.99
N GLU A 61 -0.20 0.40 21.27
CA GLU A 61 0.83 -0.60 21.58
C GLU A 61 0.47 -1.43 22.83
N THR A 62 -0.17 -0.81 23.83
CA THR A 62 -0.63 -1.49 25.04
C THR A 62 -1.73 -2.50 24.71
N GLU A 63 -2.70 -2.10 23.90
CA GLU A 63 -3.79 -2.96 23.45
C GLU A 63 -3.26 -4.15 22.63
N ILE A 64 -2.31 -3.91 21.70
CA ILE A 64 -1.65 -4.97 20.93
C ILE A 64 -0.95 -5.96 21.86
N LYS A 65 -0.24 -5.48 22.88
CA LYS A 65 0.45 -6.34 23.86
C LYS A 65 -0.50 -7.12 24.77
N SER A 66 -1.74 -6.67 24.92
CA SER A 66 -2.78 -7.35 25.71
C SER A 66 -3.52 -8.44 24.94
N LEU A 67 -3.36 -8.51 23.61
CA LEU A 67 -3.92 -9.57 22.78
C LEU A 67 -3.29 -10.92 23.16
N VAL A 68 -4.11 -11.98 23.16
CA VAL A 68 -3.56 -13.34 23.21
C VAL A 68 -2.87 -13.68 21.89
N THR A 69 -1.81 -14.49 21.97
CA THR A 69 -0.95 -14.79 20.81
C THR A 69 -1.72 -15.29 19.57
N PRO A 70 -2.73 -16.18 19.65
CA PRO A 70 -3.46 -16.62 18.46
C PRO A 70 -4.23 -15.49 17.77
N ASP A 71 -4.88 -14.60 18.52
CA ASP A 71 -5.58 -13.43 17.93
C ASP A 71 -4.56 -12.44 17.33
N TYR A 72 -3.45 -12.18 18.04
CA TYR A 72 -2.36 -11.36 17.51
C TYR A 72 -1.82 -11.93 16.19
N THR A 73 -1.59 -13.25 16.10
CA THR A 73 -1.11 -13.90 14.88
C THR A 73 -2.10 -13.75 13.73
N SER A 74 -3.40 -13.86 13.99
CA SER A 74 -4.44 -13.66 12.99
C SER A 74 -4.45 -12.21 12.45
N ILE A 75 -4.35 -11.23 13.35
CA ILE A 75 -4.25 -9.81 13.01
C ILE A 75 -2.98 -9.54 12.19
N GLN A 76 -1.84 -10.05 12.64
CA GLN A 76 -0.55 -9.92 11.96
C GLN A 76 -0.62 -10.44 10.52
N ASN A 77 -1.14 -11.65 10.32
CA ASN A 77 -1.26 -12.25 8.99
C ASN A 77 -2.12 -11.41 8.06
N GLN A 78 -3.25 -10.91 8.55
CA GLN A 78 -4.14 -10.06 7.76
C GLN A 78 -3.50 -8.72 7.38
N VAL A 79 -2.78 -8.09 8.31
CA VAL A 79 -2.07 -6.83 8.02
C VAL A 79 -0.94 -7.07 7.02
N LEU A 80 -0.17 -8.15 7.15
CA LEU A 80 0.87 -8.53 6.20
C LEU A 80 0.30 -8.83 4.81
N GLU A 81 -0.86 -9.50 4.73
CA GLU A 81 -1.56 -9.72 3.47
C GLU A 81 -1.92 -8.39 2.79
N LEU A 82 -2.53 -7.45 3.51
CA LEU A 82 -2.85 -6.12 2.99
C LEU A 82 -1.62 -5.31 2.57
N MET A 83 -0.49 -5.48 3.26
CA MET A 83 0.76 -4.80 2.93
C MET A 83 1.43 -5.36 1.68
N ASN A 84 1.30 -6.65 1.41
CA ASN A 84 2.01 -7.34 0.32
C ASN A 84 1.15 -7.55 -0.93
N ALA A 85 -0.18 -7.56 -0.81
CA ALA A 85 -1.07 -7.74 -1.94
C ALA A 85 -1.02 -6.55 -2.91
N THR A 86 -1.27 -6.82 -4.19
CA THR A 86 -1.57 -5.78 -5.19
C THR A 86 -3.06 -5.42 -5.15
N ALA A 87 -3.42 -4.24 -5.66
CA ALA A 87 -4.81 -3.81 -5.73
C ALA A 87 -5.68 -4.78 -6.54
N SER A 88 -5.14 -5.36 -7.63
CA SER A 88 -5.84 -6.32 -8.47
C SER A 88 -6.19 -7.63 -7.75
N GLN A 89 -5.44 -8.00 -6.71
CA GLN A 89 -5.73 -9.19 -5.88
C GLN A 89 -6.86 -8.93 -4.86
N LEU A 90 -7.12 -7.66 -4.53
CA LEU A 90 -8.08 -7.24 -3.50
C LEU A 90 -9.37 -6.64 -4.10
N ILE A 91 -9.37 -6.31 -5.39
CA ILE A 91 -10.54 -5.79 -6.11
C ILE A 91 -11.25 -6.94 -6.80
N GLU A 92 -12.56 -7.09 -6.56
CA GLU A 92 -13.40 -8.04 -7.30
C GLU A 92 -13.69 -7.47 -8.70
N GLY A 93 -13.57 -8.31 -9.74
CA GLY A 93 -13.89 -7.99 -11.12
C GLY A 93 -12.70 -7.81 -12.04
N GLU A 94 -12.94 -7.26 -13.23
CA GLU A 94 -11.90 -7.00 -14.21
C GLU A 94 -11.02 -5.81 -13.79
N PHE A 95 -9.72 -5.98 -13.93
CA PHE A 95 -8.72 -4.97 -13.63
C PHE A 95 -8.11 -4.43 -14.93
N ASP A 96 -8.36 -3.15 -15.25
CA ASP A 96 -7.74 -2.48 -16.39
C ASP A 96 -6.32 -2.02 -16.04
N SER A 97 -5.32 -2.67 -16.60
CA SER A 97 -3.91 -2.36 -16.35
C SER A 97 -3.43 -1.04 -17.00
N ALA A 98 -4.18 -0.47 -17.94
CA ALA A 98 -3.86 0.82 -18.57
C ALA A 98 -4.53 2.01 -17.85
N ALA A 99 -5.67 1.76 -17.21
CA ALA A 99 -6.41 2.72 -16.41
C ALA A 99 -6.79 2.11 -15.04
N PRO A 100 -5.81 1.80 -14.17
CA PRO A 100 -6.06 1.11 -12.92
C PRO A 100 -7.01 1.89 -12.01
N THR A 101 -7.99 1.17 -11.46
CA THR A 101 -8.85 1.70 -10.40
C THR A 101 -8.12 1.58 -9.06
N LEU A 102 -8.13 2.67 -8.29
CA LEU A 102 -7.54 2.66 -6.95
C LEU A 102 -8.41 1.85 -5.98
N LEU A 103 -7.77 1.02 -5.19
CA LEU A 103 -8.39 0.29 -4.08
C LEU A 103 -9.00 1.28 -3.09
N ILE A 104 -8.25 2.32 -2.75
CA ILE A 104 -8.69 3.44 -1.92
C ILE A 104 -8.53 4.74 -2.70
N PRO A 105 -9.63 5.47 -2.96
CA PRO A 105 -9.54 6.79 -3.60
C PRO A 105 -8.67 7.76 -2.80
N ILE A 106 -7.84 8.53 -3.49
CA ILE A 106 -6.98 9.56 -2.86
C ILE A 106 -7.49 10.97 -3.20
N GLN A 107 -7.16 11.94 -2.35
CA GLN A 107 -7.30 13.34 -2.70
C GLN A 107 -6.08 13.81 -3.50
N SER A 108 -6.32 14.46 -4.63
CA SER A 108 -5.27 15.16 -5.37
C SER A 108 -4.79 16.39 -4.62
N ASP A 109 -3.66 16.94 -5.05
CA ASP A 109 -3.13 18.20 -4.47
C ASP A 109 -4.06 19.40 -4.74
N SER A 110 -4.95 19.30 -5.74
CA SER A 110 -6.02 20.28 -6.00
C SER A 110 -7.29 20.05 -5.19
N GLY A 111 -7.34 19.03 -4.31
CA GLY A 111 -8.49 18.67 -3.49
C GLY A 111 -9.55 17.82 -4.19
N GLN A 112 -9.35 17.44 -5.45
CA GLN A 112 -10.26 16.53 -6.17
C GLN A 112 -10.00 15.08 -5.78
N GLN A 113 -11.06 14.28 -5.69
CA GLN A 113 -10.93 12.86 -5.46
C GLN A 113 -10.52 12.12 -6.74
N LYS A 114 -9.46 11.33 -6.67
CA LYS A 114 -9.00 10.43 -7.73
C LYS A 114 -9.38 9.00 -7.35
N THR A 115 -10.11 8.32 -8.23
CA THR A 115 -10.54 6.92 -8.08
C THR A 115 -9.81 5.98 -9.02
N GLN A 116 -9.14 6.54 -10.03
CA GLN A 116 -8.37 5.81 -11.04
C GLN A 116 -7.26 6.71 -11.58
N TYR A 117 -6.32 6.12 -12.28
CA TYR A 117 -5.24 6.85 -12.95
C TYR A 117 -4.93 6.23 -14.31
N THR A 118 -4.32 6.98 -15.21
CA THR A 118 -3.81 6.46 -16.47
C THR A 118 -2.34 6.12 -16.30
N LEU A 119 -1.95 4.91 -16.69
CA LEU A 119 -0.58 4.45 -16.62
C LEU A 119 0.02 4.37 -18.04
N LYS A 120 1.09 5.13 -18.28
CA LYS A 120 1.77 5.18 -19.58
C LYS A 120 3.19 4.62 -19.45
N PRO A 121 3.67 3.81 -20.41
CA PRO A 121 5.05 3.37 -20.41
C PRO A 121 6.02 4.57 -20.55
N PRO A 122 7.17 4.53 -19.88
CA PRO A 122 8.19 5.57 -20.02
C PRO A 122 8.86 5.51 -21.40
N THR A 123 9.40 6.64 -21.84
CA THR A 123 10.29 6.68 -23.00
C THR A 123 11.73 6.40 -22.56
N VAL A 124 12.62 6.07 -23.52
CA VAL A 124 14.06 5.94 -23.24
C VAL A 124 14.62 7.24 -22.62
N ALA A 125 14.22 8.40 -23.13
CA ALA A 125 14.65 9.68 -22.53
C ALA A 125 14.18 9.83 -21.06
N THR A 126 13.01 9.28 -20.70
CA THR A 126 12.53 9.28 -19.31
C THR A 126 13.37 8.36 -18.43
N THR A 127 13.77 7.19 -18.94
CA THR A 127 14.64 6.26 -18.21
C THR A 127 16.06 6.82 -18.04
N ASP A 128 16.61 7.49 -19.06
CA ASP A 128 17.90 8.18 -18.97
C ASP A 128 17.88 9.27 -17.88
N LEU A 129 16.79 10.03 -17.78
CA LEU A 129 16.61 11.01 -16.70
C LEU A 129 16.46 10.35 -15.32
N MET A 130 15.73 9.24 -15.22
CA MET A 130 15.61 8.47 -13.98
C MET A 130 17.00 8.07 -13.45
N ASP A 131 17.91 7.64 -14.32
CA ASP A 131 19.25 7.19 -13.94
C ASP A 131 20.16 8.32 -13.42
N THR A 132 19.81 9.58 -13.66
CA THR A 132 20.53 10.74 -13.10
C THR A 132 20.23 10.98 -11.62
N HIS A 133 19.17 10.41 -11.07
CA HIS A 133 18.81 10.58 -9.66
C HIS A 133 19.75 9.79 -8.74
N ALA A 134 20.10 10.38 -7.60
CA ALA A 134 21.18 9.92 -6.74
C ALA A 134 20.87 8.60 -6.01
N ASN A 135 19.62 8.36 -5.66
CA ASN A 135 19.22 7.19 -4.87
C ASN A 135 17.97 6.51 -5.42
N GLU A 136 17.77 5.28 -4.98
CA GLU A 136 16.66 4.42 -5.44
C GLU A 136 15.27 5.04 -5.20
N TRP A 137 15.08 5.70 -4.06
CA TRP A 137 13.81 6.34 -3.75
C TRP A 137 13.47 7.46 -4.75
N GLU A 138 14.42 8.33 -5.04
CA GLU A 138 14.23 9.42 -6.01
C GLU A 138 13.94 8.87 -7.40
N ARG A 139 14.64 7.82 -7.84
CA ARG A 139 14.37 7.11 -9.10
C ARG A 139 12.95 6.57 -9.15
N THR A 140 12.55 5.87 -8.09
CA THR A 140 11.22 5.27 -7.98
C THR A 140 10.11 6.32 -8.02
N ILE A 141 10.24 7.42 -7.29
CA ILE A 141 9.27 8.52 -7.31
C ILE A 141 9.25 9.19 -8.68
N PHE A 142 10.40 9.46 -9.27
CA PHE A 142 10.49 10.10 -10.58
C PHE A 142 9.78 9.29 -11.66
N ILE A 143 10.07 7.98 -11.77
CA ILE A 143 9.45 7.12 -12.78
C ILE A 143 7.95 6.93 -12.52
N SER A 144 7.54 6.76 -11.26
CA SER A 144 6.14 6.66 -10.87
C SER A 144 5.35 7.92 -11.25
N SER A 145 5.89 9.10 -10.94
CA SER A 145 5.29 10.38 -11.30
C SER A 145 5.21 10.57 -12.82
N SER A 146 6.28 10.24 -13.55
CA SER A 146 6.34 10.39 -15.01
C SER A 146 5.32 9.50 -15.72
N CYS A 147 5.08 8.29 -15.23
CA CYS A 147 4.17 7.32 -15.84
C CYS A 147 2.69 7.52 -15.45
N THR A 148 2.41 8.13 -14.30
CA THR A 148 1.05 8.30 -13.77
C THR A 148 0.54 9.73 -13.80
N GLY A 149 1.45 10.71 -13.80
CA GLY A 149 1.12 12.12 -13.59
C GLY A 149 0.77 12.47 -12.13
N PHE A 150 0.99 11.55 -11.18
CA PHE A 150 0.86 11.84 -9.75
C PHE A 150 2.04 12.67 -9.26
N SER A 151 1.79 13.60 -8.35
CA SER A 151 2.85 14.23 -7.57
C SER A 151 3.42 13.25 -6.54
N GLN A 152 4.58 13.57 -5.96
CA GLN A 152 5.14 12.76 -4.87
C GLN A 152 4.16 12.63 -3.71
N SER A 153 3.50 13.73 -3.31
CA SER A 153 2.53 13.72 -2.21
C SER A 153 1.29 12.87 -2.52
N GLU A 154 0.86 12.81 -3.78
CA GLU A 154 -0.22 11.92 -4.22
C GLU A 154 0.21 10.46 -4.20
N LEU A 155 1.44 10.15 -4.64
CA LEU A 155 2.01 8.80 -4.55
C LEU A 155 2.11 8.32 -3.10
N GLU A 156 2.50 9.19 -2.17
CA GLU A 156 2.57 8.87 -0.74
C GLU A 156 1.20 8.60 -0.09
N ARG A 157 0.10 9.08 -0.70
CA ARG A 157 -1.28 8.80 -0.28
C ARG A 157 -1.84 7.49 -0.81
N LEU A 158 -1.20 6.86 -1.81
CA LEU A 158 -1.64 5.56 -2.32
C LEU A 158 -1.63 4.52 -1.19
N SER A 159 -2.62 3.63 -1.19
CA SER A 159 -2.54 2.44 -0.34
C SER A 159 -1.31 1.61 -0.75
N LEU A 160 -0.75 0.83 0.16
CA LEU A 160 0.36 -0.07 -0.18
C LEU A 160 -0.01 -1.03 -1.31
N SER A 161 -1.26 -1.50 -1.35
CA SER A 161 -1.72 -2.39 -2.41
C SER A 161 -1.78 -1.68 -3.77
N ASP A 162 -2.21 -0.40 -3.82
CA ASP A 162 -2.18 0.41 -5.04
C ASP A 162 -0.74 0.71 -5.45
N TRP A 163 0.13 1.00 -4.49
CA TRP A 163 1.55 1.21 -4.72
C TRP A 163 2.23 -0.04 -5.27
N ASN A 164 1.99 -1.21 -4.67
CA ASN A 164 2.54 -2.48 -5.13
C ASN A 164 2.10 -2.78 -6.57
N GLN A 165 0.82 -2.55 -6.89
CA GLN A 165 0.29 -2.70 -8.24
C GLN A 165 0.99 -1.77 -9.24
N LEU A 166 1.21 -0.51 -8.86
CA LEU A 166 1.94 0.46 -9.67
C LEU A 166 3.38 0.01 -9.90
N GLN A 167 4.09 -0.40 -8.84
CA GLN A 167 5.49 -0.84 -8.95
C GLN A 167 5.64 -2.09 -9.80
N GLU A 168 4.77 -3.09 -9.64
CA GLU A 168 4.77 -4.30 -10.48
C GLU A 168 4.66 -3.93 -11.97
N ARG A 169 3.73 -3.02 -12.31
CA ARG A 169 3.53 -2.60 -13.69
C ARG A 169 4.68 -1.75 -14.26
N LEU A 170 5.30 -0.92 -13.42
CA LEU A 170 6.48 -0.15 -13.81
C LEU A 170 7.69 -1.07 -14.08
N ILE A 171 7.86 -2.11 -13.26
CA ILE A 171 8.90 -3.13 -13.50
C ILE A 171 8.66 -3.83 -14.83
N ASP A 172 7.41 -4.18 -15.15
CA ASP A 172 7.08 -4.74 -16.47
C ASP A 172 7.52 -3.80 -17.61
N PHE A 173 7.16 -2.51 -17.53
CA PHE A 173 7.53 -1.54 -18.56
C PHE A 173 9.05 -1.38 -18.75
N LEU A 174 9.80 -1.50 -17.67
CA LEU A 174 11.25 -1.35 -17.70
C LEU A 174 11.99 -2.62 -18.15
N GLN A 175 11.38 -3.80 -18.00
CA GLN A 175 12.07 -5.08 -18.21
C GLN A 175 11.50 -5.91 -19.35
N GLN A 176 10.21 -5.77 -19.70
CA GLN A 176 9.57 -6.62 -20.66
C GLN A 176 9.64 -6.06 -22.10
N PRO A 177 9.81 -6.92 -23.12
CA PRO A 177 9.77 -6.50 -24.51
C PRO A 177 8.35 -6.11 -24.95
N ALA A 178 8.21 -5.30 -25.99
CA ALA A 178 6.93 -4.81 -26.51
C ALA A 178 5.90 -5.93 -26.78
N ALA A 179 6.34 -7.11 -27.18
CA ALA A 179 5.47 -8.27 -27.42
C ALA A 179 4.72 -8.75 -26.17
N TYR A 180 5.24 -8.48 -24.97
CA TYR A 180 4.57 -8.80 -23.69
C TYR A 180 3.25 -8.04 -23.50
N PHE A 181 3.17 -6.81 -24.05
CA PHE A 181 2.03 -5.91 -23.88
C PHE A 181 1.00 -6.01 -24.99
N HIS A 182 1.25 -6.81 -26.03
CA HIS A 182 0.28 -7.07 -27.08
C HIS A 182 -0.69 -8.17 -26.63
N PRO A 183 -2.03 -8.01 -26.86
CA PRO A 183 -2.97 -9.08 -26.62
C PRO A 183 -2.54 -10.30 -27.45
N LYS A 184 -2.47 -11.46 -26.83
CA LYS A 184 -2.30 -12.73 -27.56
C LYS A 184 -3.55 -12.93 -28.41
N THR A 185 -3.40 -12.78 -29.74
CA THR A 185 -4.43 -13.13 -30.72
C THR A 185 -4.72 -14.62 -30.71
#